data_942ff177bf04ac94b741a50a39b573ff
#
_entry.id   942ff177bf04ac94b741a50a39b573ff
#
_cell.length_a   1.000
_cell.length_b   1.000
_cell.length_c   1.000
_cell.angle_alpha   90.00
_cell.angle_beta   90.00
_cell.angle_gamma   90.00
#
_symmetry.space_group_name_H-M   'P 1'
#
loop_
_entity.id
_entity.type
_entity.pdbx_description
1 polymer ?
#
loop_
_entity_poly.entity_id
_entity_poly.type
_entity_poly.pdbx_seq_one_letter_code
_entity_poly.pdbx_strand_id
1 'polypeptide(L)'
;MKAKSIKGSSLQEVQSALEQCITGNYKPTLAFVFLTELGDIDAVSAMFDKAGISIFGASTSEKFTEQGVETDGIVVLLLDINPADFKIVLKDYKDAPVYDSASDIGALGKCIFDHPAFIISGADYKIPGEVIIKGILDKAGKDVTIIGGMAGETVNFTGTVFTNGAKAHSGIISLILNEDKIDVKGIAVSGWKAVGTEKRITKSEGSWIYTIDNEPAMHVIKKFLGSKVAEGEHCEEVIPLDISFPLQIQRESGKPMMLPFLLWNTTNDAVMIGGPITEGALFRFSLPPDLEVIDTVIESSRTIKENELPDADAMLIFSCVGRLSSLGPMSATEIDGLAETWNKPMAGFYSLGEFGKIDNNPPQFHGTTVSWVALKEK
;
A
#
# COMPACT_ATOMS: atom_id res chain seq x y z
N MET A 1 4.05 24.34 -2.86
CA MET A 1 3.48 23.41 -3.88
C MET A 1 1.97 23.57 -3.93
N LYS A 2 1.38 23.55 -5.12
CA LYS A 2 -0.08 23.52 -5.27
C LYS A 2 -0.49 22.12 -5.70
N ALA A 3 -1.63 21.67 -5.19
CA ALA A 3 -2.19 20.38 -5.53
C ALA A 3 -3.65 20.49 -5.98
N LYS A 4 -4.09 19.58 -6.84
CA LYS A 4 -5.50 19.37 -7.20
C LYS A 4 -5.73 17.90 -7.46
N SER A 5 -6.85 17.39 -6.99
CA SER A 5 -7.38 16.08 -7.35
C SER A 5 -8.37 16.21 -8.51
N ILE A 6 -8.34 15.26 -9.42
CA ILE A 6 -9.34 15.10 -10.48
C ILE A 6 -9.71 13.62 -10.61
N LYS A 7 -10.89 13.36 -11.15
CA LYS A 7 -11.36 12.00 -11.44
C LYS A 7 -12.24 12.00 -12.69
N GLY A 8 -12.39 10.83 -13.28
CA GLY A 8 -13.29 10.61 -14.41
C GLY A 8 -13.51 9.14 -14.66
N SER A 9 -14.69 8.79 -15.16
CA SER A 9 -15.06 7.42 -15.55
C SER A 9 -14.43 7.01 -16.89
N SER A 10 -13.87 7.96 -17.62
CA SER A 10 -13.22 7.75 -18.92
C SER A 10 -12.00 8.65 -19.10
N LEU A 11 -11.11 8.27 -20.00
CA LEU A 11 -9.96 9.10 -20.41
C LEU A 11 -10.41 10.51 -20.86
N GLN A 12 -11.54 10.61 -21.55
CA GLN A 12 -12.06 11.86 -22.07
C GLN A 12 -12.50 12.83 -20.96
N GLU A 13 -13.10 12.29 -19.89
CA GLU A 13 -13.47 13.07 -18.71
C GLU A 13 -12.25 13.54 -17.95
N VAL A 14 -11.24 12.68 -17.77
CA VAL A 14 -9.98 13.05 -17.12
C VAL A 14 -9.23 14.10 -17.94
N GLN A 15 -9.21 13.98 -19.27
CA GLN A 15 -8.61 14.98 -20.14
C GLN A 15 -9.31 16.34 -19.99
N SER A 16 -10.64 16.36 -20.01
CA SER A 16 -11.42 17.59 -19.82
C SER A 16 -11.17 18.22 -18.43
N ALA A 17 -11.12 17.40 -17.39
CA ALA A 17 -10.82 17.85 -16.03
C ALA A 17 -9.38 18.40 -15.92
N LEU A 18 -8.41 17.74 -16.57
CA LEU A 18 -7.02 18.21 -16.64
C LEU A 18 -6.91 19.57 -17.31
N GLU A 19 -7.54 19.75 -18.47
CA GLU A 19 -7.56 21.01 -19.22
C GLU A 19 -8.18 22.15 -18.40
N GLN A 20 -9.27 21.86 -17.66
CA GLN A 20 -9.90 22.81 -16.74
C GLN A 20 -9.03 23.13 -15.51
N CYS A 21 -8.22 22.20 -15.07
CA CYS A 21 -7.31 22.38 -13.93
C CYS A 21 -6.10 23.25 -14.28
N ILE A 22 -5.55 23.10 -15.48
CA ILE A 22 -4.35 23.84 -15.95
C ILE A 22 -4.77 25.24 -16.38
N THR A 23 -5.08 26.08 -15.40
CA THR A 23 -5.49 27.46 -15.63
C THR A 23 -4.65 28.45 -14.83
N GLY A 24 -4.38 29.62 -15.38
CA GLY A 24 -3.61 30.66 -14.70
C GLY A 24 -2.16 30.24 -14.41
N ASN A 25 -1.75 30.35 -13.15
CA ASN A 25 -0.38 30.04 -12.72
C ASN A 25 -0.20 28.61 -12.19
N TYR A 26 -1.19 27.71 -12.35
CA TYR A 26 -1.06 26.32 -11.94
C TYR A 26 -0.48 25.49 -13.09
N LYS A 27 0.71 24.95 -12.89
CA LYS A 27 1.43 24.14 -13.87
C LYS A 27 1.90 22.85 -13.24
N PRO A 28 1.03 21.82 -13.15
CA PRO A 28 1.42 20.54 -12.56
C PRO A 28 2.56 19.92 -13.37
N THR A 29 3.51 19.35 -12.66
CA THR A 29 4.70 18.69 -13.21
C THR A 29 4.75 17.22 -12.85
N LEU A 30 3.94 16.81 -11.85
CA LEU A 30 3.82 15.45 -11.35
C LEU A 30 2.35 15.08 -11.20
N ALA A 31 1.98 13.86 -11.62
CA ALA A 31 0.68 13.25 -11.43
C ALA A 31 0.81 11.88 -10.77
N PHE A 32 0.06 11.63 -9.71
CA PHE A 32 -0.24 10.29 -9.24
C PHE A 32 -1.51 9.82 -9.94
N VAL A 33 -1.44 8.70 -10.63
CA VAL A 33 -2.54 8.20 -11.47
C VAL A 33 -2.91 6.79 -11.04
N PHE A 34 -4.13 6.61 -10.57
CA PHE A 34 -4.66 5.31 -10.17
C PHE A 34 -5.87 4.96 -11.03
N LEU A 35 -5.86 3.78 -11.63
CA LEU A 35 -6.88 3.37 -12.59
C LEU A 35 -7.21 1.87 -12.48
N THR A 36 -8.41 1.51 -12.93
CA THR A 36 -8.87 0.11 -12.92
C THR A 36 -8.57 -0.58 -14.25
N GLU A 37 -8.81 0.07 -15.37
CA GLU A 37 -8.68 -0.54 -16.68
C GLU A 37 -7.25 -0.44 -17.24
N LEU A 38 -6.57 -1.58 -17.33
CA LEU A 38 -5.20 -1.66 -17.88
C LEU A 38 -5.11 -1.20 -19.34
N GLY A 39 -6.21 -1.29 -20.10
CA GLY A 39 -6.28 -0.84 -21.50
C GLY A 39 -6.02 0.67 -21.67
N ASP A 40 -6.29 1.46 -20.65
CA ASP A 40 -6.16 2.92 -20.72
C ASP A 40 -4.75 3.44 -20.41
N ILE A 41 -3.85 2.60 -19.89
CA ILE A 41 -2.51 3.03 -19.43
C ILE A 41 -1.74 3.78 -20.52
N ASP A 42 -1.70 3.26 -21.75
CA ASP A 42 -0.91 3.83 -22.83
C ASP A 42 -1.52 5.19 -23.28
N ALA A 43 -2.84 5.29 -23.32
CA ALA A 43 -3.54 6.53 -23.68
C ALA A 43 -3.42 7.60 -22.57
N VAL A 44 -3.53 7.20 -21.31
CA VAL A 44 -3.30 8.06 -20.14
C VAL A 44 -1.86 8.55 -20.12
N SER A 45 -0.89 7.65 -20.33
CA SER A 45 0.53 8.02 -20.41
C SER A 45 0.78 9.05 -21.49
N ALA A 46 0.25 8.85 -22.70
CA ALA A 46 0.42 9.77 -23.80
C ALA A 46 -0.21 11.16 -23.54
N MET A 47 -1.36 11.20 -22.85
CA MET A 47 -2.04 12.43 -22.47
C MET A 47 -1.18 13.29 -21.52
N PHE A 48 -0.66 12.68 -20.43
CA PHE A 48 0.17 13.39 -19.48
C PHE A 48 1.56 13.73 -20.04
N ASP A 49 2.14 12.86 -20.87
CA ASP A 49 3.40 13.13 -21.55
C ASP A 49 3.30 14.36 -22.46
N LYS A 50 2.22 14.45 -23.24
CA LYS A 50 1.93 15.65 -24.08
C LYS A 50 1.78 16.91 -23.23
N ALA A 51 1.30 16.82 -22.00
CA ALA A 51 1.17 17.94 -21.08
C ALA A 51 2.49 18.26 -20.35
N GLY A 52 3.55 17.46 -20.52
CA GLY A 52 4.83 17.61 -19.83
C GLY A 52 4.77 17.25 -18.33
N ILE A 53 3.85 16.37 -17.96
CA ILE A 53 3.61 15.95 -16.58
C ILE A 53 4.15 14.54 -16.38
N SER A 54 5.02 14.35 -15.39
CA SER A 54 5.58 13.06 -15.02
C SER A 54 4.54 12.23 -14.28
N ILE A 55 4.47 10.90 -14.53
CA ILE A 55 3.47 10.01 -13.95
C ILE A 55 4.09 9.05 -12.94
N PHE A 56 3.50 8.98 -11.75
CA PHE A 56 3.56 7.84 -10.85
C PHE A 56 2.22 7.12 -10.94
N GLY A 57 2.18 5.97 -11.60
CA GLY A 57 0.95 5.26 -11.91
C GLY A 57 0.88 3.85 -11.32
N ALA A 58 -0.32 3.46 -10.90
CA ALA A 58 -0.61 2.11 -10.40
C ALA A 58 -2.03 1.68 -10.80
N SER A 59 -2.20 0.38 -11.14
CA SER A 59 -3.53 -0.21 -11.31
C SER A 59 -4.07 -0.73 -9.98
N THR A 60 -5.38 -0.66 -9.81
CA THR A 60 -6.09 -1.07 -8.59
C THR A 60 -7.57 -1.30 -8.84
N SER A 61 -8.23 -2.11 -8.02
CA SER A 61 -9.70 -2.26 -8.10
C SER A 61 -10.41 -1.00 -7.62
N GLU A 62 -10.15 -0.55 -6.41
CA GLU A 62 -10.77 0.66 -5.85
C GLU A 62 -9.72 1.71 -5.52
N LYS A 63 -10.07 2.94 -5.77
CA LYS A 63 -9.27 4.15 -5.57
C LYS A 63 -10.14 5.27 -5.05
N PHE A 64 -9.56 6.34 -4.56
CA PHE A 64 -10.31 7.43 -3.93
C PHE A 64 -9.58 8.77 -4.03
N THR A 65 -10.38 9.83 -3.87
CA THR A 65 -9.95 11.20 -3.60
C THR A 65 -10.59 11.67 -2.30
N GLU A 66 -10.39 12.91 -1.90
CA GLU A 66 -11.13 13.57 -0.82
C GLU A 66 -12.65 13.67 -1.08
N GLN A 67 -13.11 13.29 -2.28
CA GLN A 67 -14.54 13.29 -2.65
C GLN A 67 -15.17 11.90 -2.53
N GLY A 68 -14.42 10.89 -2.07
CA GLY A 68 -14.90 9.53 -1.85
C GLY A 68 -14.23 8.47 -2.70
N VAL A 69 -14.75 7.25 -2.57
CA VAL A 69 -14.23 6.03 -3.21
C VAL A 69 -14.84 5.84 -4.60
N GLU A 70 -14.01 5.43 -5.56
CA GLU A 70 -14.38 5.10 -6.94
C GLU A 70 -14.00 3.65 -7.25
N THR A 71 -14.95 2.88 -7.75
CA THR A 71 -14.73 1.49 -8.19
C THR A 71 -14.21 1.42 -9.62
N ASP A 72 -14.64 2.36 -10.46
CA ASP A 72 -14.28 2.39 -11.89
C ASP A 72 -13.50 3.68 -12.23
N GLY A 73 -12.96 3.75 -13.44
CA GLY A 73 -12.34 4.95 -13.98
C GLY A 73 -10.96 5.25 -13.43
N ILE A 74 -10.62 6.52 -13.40
CA ILE A 74 -9.28 7.06 -13.14
C ILE A 74 -9.35 8.14 -12.08
N VAL A 75 -8.46 8.08 -11.10
CA VAL A 75 -8.23 9.11 -10.08
C VAL A 75 -6.83 9.67 -10.26
N VAL A 76 -6.70 10.99 -10.16
CA VAL A 76 -5.42 11.68 -10.32
C VAL A 76 -5.21 12.73 -9.24
N LEU A 77 -4.03 12.76 -8.65
CA LEU A 77 -3.55 13.87 -7.84
C LEU A 77 -2.44 14.59 -8.62
N LEU A 78 -2.66 15.85 -8.92
CA LEU A 78 -1.74 16.73 -9.66
C LEU A 78 -0.96 17.60 -8.69
N LEU A 79 0.36 17.65 -8.84
CA LEU A 79 1.25 18.50 -8.05
C LEU A 79 2.03 19.47 -8.94
N ASP A 80 2.02 20.75 -8.57
CA ASP A 80 2.91 21.78 -9.11
C ASP A 80 4.17 21.82 -8.24
N ILE A 81 5.12 20.96 -8.56
CA ILE A 81 6.37 20.75 -7.82
C ILE A 81 7.55 21.03 -8.77
N ASN A 82 8.64 21.60 -8.25
CA ASN A 82 9.84 21.83 -9.06
C ASN A 82 10.41 20.48 -9.56
N PRO A 83 10.56 20.28 -10.88
CA PRO A 83 11.12 19.03 -11.42
C PRO A 83 12.53 18.67 -10.95
N ALA A 84 13.29 19.65 -10.40
CA ALA A 84 14.59 19.39 -9.82
C ALA A 84 14.54 18.72 -8.43
N ASP A 85 13.37 18.72 -7.77
CA ASP A 85 13.19 18.23 -6.40
C ASP A 85 12.53 16.85 -6.34
N PHE A 86 12.34 16.19 -7.50
CA PHE A 86 11.86 14.82 -7.56
C PHE A 86 12.43 14.03 -8.74
N LYS A 87 12.38 12.70 -8.63
CA LYS A 87 12.70 11.78 -9.71
C LYS A 87 11.75 10.59 -9.69
N ILE A 88 11.15 10.24 -10.82
CA ILE A 88 10.42 8.98 -11.00
C ILE A 88 11.34 7.96 -11.63
N VAL A 89 11.28 6.74 -11.10
CA VAL A 89 12.03 5.57 -11.57
C VAL A 89 11.08 4.39 -11.64
N LEU A 90 11.04 3.71 -12.77
CA LEU A 90 10.40 2.41 -12.94
C LEU A 90 11.48 1.37 -13.18
N LYS A 91 11.50 0.32 -12.37
CA LYS A 91 12.35 -0.86 -12.53
C LYS A 91 11.48 -2.08 -12.79
N ASP A 92 11.61 -2.67 -13.97
CA ASP A 92 11.08 -4.00 -14.26
C ASP A 92 12.10 -5.04 -13.77
N TYR A 93 11.67 -5.97 -12.92
CA TYR A 93 12.51 -7.04 -12.39
C TYR A 93 12.18 -8.43 -12.96
N LYS A 94 11.49 -8.45 -14.12
CA LYS A 94 11.13 -9.71 -14.78
C LYS A 94 12.34 -10.65 -14.98
N ASP A 95 13.49 -10.06 -15.30
CA ASP A 95 14.73 -10.77 -15.61
C ASP A 95 15.86 -10.51 -14.57
N ALA A 96 15.53 -9.90 -13.42
CA ALA A 96 16.50 -9.54 -12.38
C ALA A 96 15.95 -9.83 -10.97
N PRO A 97 16.81 -10.06 -9.97
CA PRO A 97 16.36 -10.15 -8.59
C PRO A 97 15.70 -8.85 -8.12
N VAL A 98 14.55 -8.98 -7.45
CA VAL A 98 13.81 -7.82 -6.89
C VAL A 98 14.68 -6.97 -5.98
N TYR A 99 15.50 -7.63 -5.16
CA TYR A 99 16.45 -6.97 -4.26
C TYR A 99 17.40 -6.02 -5.02
N ASP A 100 17.94 -6.46 -6.15
CA ASP A 100 18.89 -5.65 -6.94
C ASP A 100 18.20 -4.43 -7.54
N SER A 101 17.00 -4.60 -8.09
CA SER A 101 16.17 -3.51 -8.60
C SER A 101 15.84 -2.48 -7.52
N ALA A 102 15.49 -2.95 -6.32
CA ALA A 102 15.23 -2.08 -5.17
C ALA A 102 16.51 -1.39 -4.66
N SER A 103 17.65 -2.10 -4.65
CA SER A 103 18.95 -1.54 -4.30
C SER A 103 19.37 -0.42 -5.25
N ASP A 104 19.13 -0.59 -6.55
CA ASP A 104 19.40 0.45 -7.55
C ASP A 104 18.58 1.71 -7.28
N ILE A 105 17.31 1.57 -6.89
CA ILE A 105 16.43 2.70 -6.52
C ILE A 105 17.03 3.43 -5.30
N GLY A 106 17.40 2.70 -4.25
CA GLY A 106 18.02 3.28 -3.06
C GLY A 106 19.35 4.00 -3.35
N ALA A 107 20.21 3.38 -4.17
CA ALA A 107 21.49 3.95 -4.58
C ALA A 107 21.29 5.23 -5.41
N LEU A 108 20.33 5.22 -6.35
CA LEU A 108 19.99 6.41 -7.14
C LEU A 108 19.48 7.55 -6.25
N GLY A 109 18.61 7.25 -5.28
CA GLY A 109 18.10 8.26 -4.34
C GLY A 109 19.23 9.00 -3.62
N LYS A 110 20.18 8.26 -3.06
CA LYS A 110 21.37 8.84 -2.40
C LYS A 110 22.35 9.52 -3.36
N CYS A 111 22.33 9.15 -4.63
CA CYS A 111 23.18 9.80 -5.63
C CYS A 111 22.63 11.20 -6.02
N ILE A 112 21.30 11.37 -6.06
CA ILE A 112 20.67 12.60 -6.54
C ILE A 112 20.31 13.58 -5.42
N PHE A 113 20.02 13.08 -4.20
CA PHE A 113 19.63 13.89 -3.04
C PHE A 113 20.38 13.46 -1.78
N ASP A 114 20.78 14.42 -0.95
CA ASP A 114 21.42 14.15 0.33
C ASP A 114 20.44 13.49 1.31
N HIS A 115 19.17 13.92 1.29
CA HIS A 115 18.08 13.38 2.11
C HIS A 115 16.91 12.93 1.19
N PRO A 116 16.97 11.72 0.62
CA PRO A 116 15.90 11.21 -0.23
C PRO A 116 14.76 10.60 0.61
N ALA A 117 13.51 10.87 0.20
CA ALA A 117 12.35 10.09 0.59
C ALA A 117 11.80 9.32 -0.61
N PHE A 118 11.15 8.19 -0.36
CA PHE A 118 10.66 7.29 -1.39
C PHE A 118 9.15 7.05 -1.23
N ILE A 119 8.37 7.38 -2.25
CA ILE A 119 7.00 6.89 -2.40
C ILE A 119 7.05 5.78 -3.43
N ILE A 120 6.63 4.56 -3.06
CA ILE A 120 6.82 3.38 -3.90
C ILE A 120 5.52 2.62 -4.15
N SER A 121 5.43 1.96 -5.30
CA SER A 121 4.43 0.92 -5.55
C SER A 121 5.09 -0.26 -6.26
N GLY A 122 4.79 -1.48 -5.80
CA GLY A 122 5.18 -2.72 -6.46
C GLY A 122 3.99 -3.33 -7.18
N ALA A 123 4.23 -4.08 -8.27
CA ALA A 123 3.18 -4.66 -9.10
C ALA A 123 2.95 -6.16 -8.88
N ASP A 124 3.87 -6.86 -8.26
CA ASP A 124 3.81 -8.31 -8.09
C ASP A 124 3.60 -8.70 -6.63
N TYR A 125 2.37 -9.06 -6.29
CA TYR A 125 1.98 -9.51 -4.95
C TYR A 125 2.74 -10.77 -4.46
N LYS A 126 3.26 -11.60 -5.38
CA LYS A 126 4.02 -12.81 -5.03
C LYS A 126 5.39 -12.50 -4.44
N ILE A 127 5.86 -11.28 -4.60
CA ILE A 127 7.15 -10.84 -4.08
C ILE A 127 6.96 -10.28 -2.66
N PRO A 128 7.73 -10.75 -1.68
CA PRO A 128 7.71 -10.18 -0.35
C PRO A 128 8.10 -8.70 -0.37
N GLY A 129 7.22 -7.82 0.08
CA GLY A 129 7.49 -6.39 0.13
C GLY A 129 8.70 -6.03 1.00
N GLU A 130 9.05 -6.86 1.99
CA GLU A 130 10.28 -6.74 2.79
C GLU A 130 11.55 -6.74 1.93
N VAL A 131 11.58 -7.49 0.83
CA VAL A 131 12.74 -7.54 -0.08
C VAL A 131 12.94 -6.19 -0.75
N ILE A 132 11.84 -5.52 -1.12
CA ILE A 132 11.87 -4.18 -1.72
C ILE A 132 12.40 -3.17 -0.69
N ILE A 133 11.83 -3.16 0.50
CA ILE A 133 12.29 -2.27 1.60
C ILE A 133 13.77 -2.50 1.90
N LYS A 134 14.17 -3.76 2.07
CA LYS A 134 15.55 -4.11 2.38
C LYS A 134 16.51 -3.60 1.32
N GLY A 135 16.20 -3.80 0.04
CA GLY A 135 17.05 -3.32 -1.07
C GLY A 135 17.26 -1.81 -1.03
N ILE A 136 16.18 -1.04 -0.82
CA ILE A 136 16.26 0.43 -0.73
C ILE A 136 17.07 0.84 0.51
N LEU A 137 16.76 0.30 1.70
CA LEU A 137 17.40 0.67 2.97
C LEU A 137 18.89 0.36 2.99
N ASP A 138 19.32 -0.78 2.42
CA ASP A 138 20.73 -1.19 2.37
C ASP A 138 21.61 -0.18 1.59
N LYS A 139 21.01 0.61 0.70
CA LYS A 139 21.70 1.63 -0.09
C LYS A 139 21.42 3.07 0.33
N ALA A 140 20.17 3.35 0.68
CA ALA A 140 19.75 4.71 1.05
C ALA A 140 19.98 5.04 2.53
N GLY A 141 20.10 4.02 3.38
CA GLY A 141 20.22 4.17 4.84
C GLY A 141 18.91 3.83 5.56
N LYS A 142 18.99 3.59 6.88
CA LYS A 142 17.86 3.09 7.68
C LYS A 142 16.86 4.18 8.06
N ASP A 143 17.28 5.44 7.99
CA ASP A 143 16.49 6.58 8.48
C ASP A 143 15.67 7.25 7.37
N VAL A 144 15.74 6.75 6.13
CA VAL A 144 14.97 7.32 5.01
C VAL A 144 13.49 7.02 5.14
N THR A 145 12.66 7.95 4.67
CA THR A 145 11.23 7.75 4.58
C THR A 145 10.90 6.86 3.37
N ILE A 146 10.18 5.76 3.60
CA ILE A 146 9.59 4.92 2.55
C ILE A 146 8.12 4.74 2.87
N ILE A 147 7.24 5.12 1.94
CA ILE A 147 5.77 4.98 2.06
C ILE A 147 5.20 4.52 0.74
N GLY A 148 4.11 3.76 0.78
CA GLY A 148 3.47 3.31 -0.45
C GLY A 148 2.55 2.12 -0.27
N GLY A 149 2.18 1.51 -1.40
CA GLY A 149 1.33 0.33 -1.42
C GLY A 149 1.57 -0.55 -2.64
N MET A 150 1.30 -1.85 -2.52
CA MET A 150 1.34 -2.78 -3.63
C MET A 150 0.13 -2.57 -4.53
N ALA A 151 0.39 -2.30 -5.81
CA ALA A 151 -0.64 -2.23 -6.85
C ALA A 151 -1.28 -3.60 -7.09
N GLY A 152 -2.56 -3.62 -7.42
CA GLY A 152 -3.19 -4.86 -7.85
C GLY A 152 -4.69 -4.87 -7.74
N GLU A 153 -5.27 -5.81 -8.47
CA GLU A 153 -6.68 -6.11 -8.47
C GLU A 153 -7.01 -7.19 -7.43
N THR A 154 -8.17 -7.08 -6.79
CA THR A 154 -8.61 -7.99 -5.75
C THR A 154 -8.97 -9.39 -6.25
N VAL A 155 -9.30 -9.52 -7.54
CA VAL A 155 -9.74 -10.80 -8.13
C VAL A 155 -8.55 -11.69 -8.50
N ASN A 156 -7.55 -11.13 -9.18
CA ASN A 156 -6.42 -11.90 -9.75
C ASN A 156 -5.12 -11.64 -8.98
N PHE A 157 -5.11 -10.71 -8.03
CA PHE A 157 -3.92 -10.25 -7.30
C PHE A 157 -2.77 -9.82 -8.24
N THR A 158 -3.14 -9.32 -9.43
CA THR A 158 -2.19 -8.80 -10.42
C THR A 158 -2.25 -7.30 -10.44
N GLY A 159 -1.09 -6.68 -10.57
CA GLY A 159 -0.96 -5.23 -10.66
C GLY A 159 -0.11 -4.80 -11.84
N THR A 160 -0.20 -3.52 -12.15
CA THR A 160 0.65 -2.84 -13.10
C THR A 160 1.08 -1.52 -12.51
N VAL A 161 2.37 -1.26 -12.53
CA VAL A 161 2.91 0.08 -12.25
C VAL A 161 3.40 0.71 -13.53
N PHE A 162 3.24 2.02 -13.68
CA PHE A 162 3.56 2.69 -14.94
C PHE A 162 4.02 4.14 -14.75
N THR A 163 4.74 4.63 -15.73
CA THR A 163 5.15 6.03 -15.87
C THR A 163 5.01 6.45 -17.32
N ASN A 164 5.47 7.64 -17.72
CA ASN A 164 5.47 8.10 -19.10
C ASN A 164 6.16 7.08 -20.02
N GLY A 165 5.40 6.48 -20.93
CA GLY A 165 5.91 5.56 -21.95
C GLY A 165 6.44 4.20 -21.48
N ALA A 166 6.31 3.86 -20.18
CA ALA A 166 6.75 2.57 -19.64
C ALA A 166 5.76 2.02 -18.61
N LYS A 167 5.57 0.68 -18.62
CA LYS A 167 4.75 -0.07 -17.67
C LYS A 167 5.40 -1.41 -17.34
N ALA A 168 5.13 -1.93 -16.14
CA ALA A 168 5.63 -3.22 -15.68
C ALA A 168 4.59 -3.95 -14.84
N HIS A 169 4.42 -5.27 -15.11
CA HIS A 169 3.60 -6.19 -14.31
C HIS A 169 4.44 -6.87 -13.20
N SER A 170 5.74 -6.86 -13.34
CA SER A 170 6.72 -7.31 -12.35
C SER A 170 7.73 -6.19 -12.14
N GLY A 171 7.29 -5.13 -11.49
CA GLY A 171 8.08 -3.92 -11.38
C GLY A 171 7.88 -3.14 -10.07
N ILE A 172 8.79 -2.20 -9.85
CA ILE A 172 8.71 -1.21 -8.78
C ILE A 172 8.74 0.16 -9.43
N ILE A 173 7.71 0.97 -9.17
CA ILE A 173 7.78 2.41 -9.42
C ILE A 173 8.13 3.13 -8.13
N SER A 174 9.02 4.09 -8.21
CA SER A 174 9.43 4.94 -7.10
C SER A 174 9.40 6.41 -7.52
N LEU A 175 8.76 7.22 -6.73
CA LEU A 175 8.97 8.66 -6.69
C LEU A 175 9.98 8.94 -5.58
N ILE A 176 11.13 9.47 -5.95
CA ILE A 176 12.20 9.92 -5.05
C ILE A 176 12.04 11.42 -4.87
N LEU A 177 11.88 11.88 -3.65
CA LEU A 177 11.69 13.28 -3.27
C LEU A 177 12.91 13.83 -2.53
N ASN A 178 13.22 15.10 -2.73
CA ASN A 178 14.23 15.83 -1.98
C ASN A 178 13.66 16.34 -0.66
N GLU A 179 13.94 15.67 0.47
CA GLU A 179 13.45 16.10 1.79
C GLU A 179 14.05 17.44 2.26
N ASP A 180 15.10 17.96 1.63
CA ASP A 180 15.57 19.31 1.91
C ASP A 180 14.61 20.40 1.39
N LYS A 181 13.74 20.06 0.45
CA LYS A 181 12.78 20.96 -0.20
C LYS A 181 11.32 20.64 0.09
N ILE A 182 11.04 19.38 0.42
CA ILE A 182 9.69 18.87 0.61
C ILE A 182 9.62 18.10 1.92
N ASP A 183 8.78 18.54 2.84
CA ASP A 183 8.46 17.75 4.02
C ASP A 183 7.59 16.56 3.59
N VAL A 184 8.02 15.35 4.00
CA VAL A 184 7.36 14.08 3.74
C VAL A 184 7.06 13.43 5.09
N LYS A 185 5.82 13.53 5.56
CA LYS A 185 5.41 13.03 6.88
C LYS A 185 4.27 12.03 6.73
N GLY A 186 4.46 10.86 7.33
CA GLY A 186 3.44 9.82 7.29
C GLY A 186 3.85 8.56 8.03
N ILE A 187 2.90 7.69 8.22
CA ILE A 187 3.04 6.42 8.94
C ILE A 187 2.15 5.33 8.33
N ALA A 188 2.41 4.07 8.73
CA ALA A 188 1.50 2.97 8.56
C ALA A 188 0.80 2.66 9.90
N VAL A 189 -0.52 2.44 9.88
CA VAL A 189 -1.34 2.18 11.07
C VAL A 189 -2.25 0.99 10.81
N SER A 190 -2.29 0.01 11.73
CA SER A 190 -3.21 -1.12 11.65
C SER A 190 -4.45 -0.92 12.54
N GLY A 191 -4.26 -0.79 13.83
CA GLY A 191 -5.34 -0.71 14.82
C GLY A 191 -5.88 -2.07 15.28
N TRP A 192 -5.58 -3.20 14.60
CA TRP A 192 -6.02 -4.53 15.02
C TRP A 192 -5.44 -4.94 16.38
N LYS A 193 -6.32 -5.42 17.26
CA LYS A 193 -5.95 -5.85 18.61
C LYS A 193 -5.56 -7.32 18.61
N ALA A 194 -4.42 -7.65 19.24
CA ALA A 194 -4.00 -9.03 19.45
C ALA A 194 -4.86 -9.69 20.51
N VAL A 195 -5.13 -10.99 20.34
CA VAL A 195 -5.89 -11.80 21.30
C VAL A 195 -5.27 -13.18 21.49
N GLY A 196 -5.53 -13.77 22.64
CA GLY A 196 -5.03 -15.10 23.00
C GLY A 196 -3.56 -15.11 23.38
N THR A 197 -3.01 -16.30 23.61
CA THR A 197 -1.60 -16.52 23.89
C THR A 197 -0.79 -16.59 22.60
N GLU A 198 0.51 -16.32 22.70
CA GLU A 198 1.45 -16.51 21.62
C GLU A 198 1.48 -17.97 21.16
N LYS A 199 1.55 -18.16 19.86
CA LYS A 199 1.59 -19.44 19.15
C LYS A 199 2.84 -19.52 18.29
N ARG A 200 3.28 -20.75 17.99
CA ARG A 200 4.44 -21.00 17.14
C ARG A 200 4.04 -21.73 15.87
N ILE A 201 4.50 -21.25 14.73
CA ILE A 201 4.44 -21.97 13.47
C ILE A 201 5.50 -23.07 13.50
N THR A 202 5.08 -24.33 13.53
CA THR A 202 5.98 -25.46 13.67
C THR A 202 6.32 -26.18 12.39
N LYS A 203 5.55 -25.91 11.31
CA LYS A 203 5.86 -26.35 9.94
C LYS A 203 5.24 -25.40 8.93
N SER A 204 6.07 -24.88 7.98
CA SER A 204 5.63 -24.03 6.89
C SER A 204 6.46 -24.24 5.62
N GLU A 205 5.90 -23.83 4.47
CA GLU A 205 6.59 -23.76 3.18
C GLU A 205 6.02 -22.61 2.36
N GLY A 206 6.87 -21.63 2.01
CA GLY A 206 6.42 -20.40 1.37
C GLY A 206 5.39 -19.66 2.23
N SER A 207 4.18 -19.46 1.70
CA SER A 207 3.05 -18.85 2.42
C SER A 207 2.11 -19.85 3.09
N TRP A 208 2.39 -21.15 3.02
CA TRP A 208 1.57 -22.21 3.60
C TRP A 208 2.04 -22.57 5.01
N ILE A 209 1.11 -22.57 5.96
CA ILE A 209 1.29 -23.07 7.33
C ILE A 209 0.64 -24.43 7.42
N TYR A 210 1.41 -25.46 7.73
CA TYR A 210 0.94 -26.84 7.90
C TYR A 210 0.60 -27.14 9.36
N THR A 211 1.47 -26.71 10.30
CA THR A 211 1.23 -26.95 11.72
C THR A 211 1.52 -25.73 12.58
N ILE A 212 0.71 -25.57 13.63
CA ILE A 212 0.83 -24.57 14.69
C ILE A 212 0.89 -25.32 16.02
N ASP A 213 1.91 -25.09 16.83
CA ASP A 213 2.16 -25.80 18.11
C ASP A 213 2.12 -27.35 17.95
N ASN A 214 2.58 -27.85 16.76
CA ASN A 214 2.54 -29.25 16.35
C ASN A 214 1.13 -29.87 16.13
N GLU A 215 0.08 -29.02 16.03
CA GLU A 215 -1.25 -29.43 15.59
C GLU A 215 -1.50 -28.95 14.16
N PRO A 216 -2.37 -29.63 13.35
CA PRO A 216 -2.74 -29.12 12.03
C PRO A 216 -3.23 -27.69 12.08
N ALA A 217 -2.76 -26.85 11.16
CA ALA A 217 -2.98 -25.39 11.21
C ALA A 217 -4.47 -25.04 11.28
N MET A 218 -5.28 -25.67 10.43
CA MET A 218 -6.72 -25.37 10.37
C MET A 218 -7.46 -25.82 11.64
N HIS A 219 -7.00 -26.88 12.33
CA HIS A 219 -7.58 -27.28 13.62
C HIS A 219 -7.38 -26.21 14.69
N VAL A 220 -6.20 -25.62 14.77
CA VAL A 220 -5.90 -24.53 15.71
C VAL A 220 -6.72 -23.29 15.39
N ILE A 221 -6.82 -22.93 14.10
CA ILE A 221 -7.60 -21.79 13.64
C ILE A 221 -9.09 -21.96 13.92
N LYS A 222 -9.66 -23.12 13.63
CA LYS A 222 -11.07 -23.43 13.97
C LYS A 222 -11.38 -23.37 15.45
N LYS A 223 -10.46 -23.82 16.31
CA LYS A 223 -10.61 -23.68 17.77
C LYS A 223 -10.70 -22.20 18.21
N PHE A 224 -10.00 -21.32 17.50
CA PHE A 224 -9.96 -19.88 17.81
C PHE A 224 -11.13 -19.13 17.20
N LEU A 225 -11.39 -19.28 15.90
CA LEU A 225 -12.41 -18.53 15.15
C LEU A 225 -13.80 -19.17 15.22
N GLY A 226 -13.90 -20.40 15.75
CA GLY A 226 -15.15 -21.18 15.79
C GLY A 226 -15.47 -21.84 14.45
N SER A 227 -16.64 -22.51 14.37
CA SER A 227 -17.06 -23.27 13.19
C SER A 227 -17.43 -22.40 11.99
N LYS A 228 -17.61 -21.09 12.17
CA LYS A 228 -17.99 -20.15 11.11
C LYS A 228 -16.95 -20.00 9.98
N VAL A 229 -15.70 -20.42 10.20
CA VAL A 229 -14.61 -20.27 9.24
C VAL A 229 -14.78 -21.15 8.00
N ALA A 230 -15.60 -22.19 8.10
CA ALA A 230 -15.89 -23.09 6.99
C ALA A 230 -17.21 -23.85 7.27
N GLU A 231 -18.35 -23.17 7.13
CA GLU A 231 -19.66 -23.83 7.16
C GLU A 231 -20.03 -24.28 5.76
N GLY A 232 -20.21 -25.58 5.55
CA GLY A 232 -20.70 -26.22 4.33
C GLY A 232 -20.01 -27.55 4.03
N GLU A 233 -20.65 -28.38 3.20
CA GLU A 233 -20.00 -29.52 2.55
C GLU A 233 -19.10 -28.97 1.44
N HIS A 234 -17.79 -28.98 1.67
CA HIS A 234 -16.82 -28.49 0.71
C HIS A 234 -16.38 -29.63 -0.20
N CYS A 235 -16.73 -29.53 -1.49
CA CYS A 235 -16.24 -30.43 -2.53
C CYS A 235 -14.95 -29.91 -3.18
N GLU A 236 -14.46 -28.75 -2.78
CA GLU A 236 -13.27 -28.11 -3.34
C GLU A 236 -12.04 -28.43 -2.49
N GLU A 237 -10.91 -28.62 -3.14
CA GLU A 237 -9.63 -28.90 -2.48
C GLU A 237 -9.10 -27.67 -1.73
N VAL A 238 -9.40 -26.47 -2.22
CA VAL A 238 -8.94 -25.20 -1.65
C VAL A 238 -10.11 -24.23 -1.48
N ILE A 239 -10.25 -23.67 -0.29
CA ILE A 239 -11.37 -22.81 0.10
C ILE A 239 -10.86 -21.45 0.58
N PRO A 240 -11.45 -20.32 0.13
CA PRO A 240 -11.16 -19.00 0.67
C PRO A 240 -11.49 -18.90 2.17
N LEU A 241 -10.66 -18.19 2.91
CA LEU A 241 -10.87 -17.92 4.34
C LEU A 241 -11.23 -16.44 4.56
N ASP A 242 -11.83 -16.17 5.72
CA ASP A 242 -12.12 -14.80 6.15
C ASP A 242 -10.81 -14.05 6.49
N ILE A 243 -10.54 -12.99 5.75
CA ILE A 243 -9.34 -12.16 5.89
C ILE A 243 -9.42 -11.16 7.07
N SER A 244 -10.58 -11.08 7.75
CA SER A 244 -10.81 -10.13 8.85
C SER A 244 -10.01 -10.41 10.12
N PHE A 245 -9.38 -11.58 10.20
CA PHE A 245 -8.64 -12.05 11.38
C PHE A 245 -7.15 -12.27 11.07
N PRO A 246 -6.38 -11.23 10.72
CA PRO A 246 -4.98 -11.43 10.35
C PRO A 246 -4.17 -11.98 11.50
N LEU A 247 -3.14 -12.79 11.19
CA LEU A 247 -2.11 -13.17 12.13
C LEU A 247 -1.19 -11.99 12.41
N GLN A 248 -0.88 -11.76 13.68
CA GLN A 248 0.11 -10.78 14.13
C GLN A 248 1.46 -11.46 14.32
N ILE A 249 2.24 -11.57 13.23
CA ILE A 249 3.54 -12.24 13.25
C ILE A 249 4.56 -11.36 13.96
N GLN A 250 5.20 -11.92 15.00
CA GLN A 250 6.24 -11.21 15.74
C GLN A 250 7.46 -10.97 14.85
N ARG A 251 8.08 -9.80 15.02
CA ARG A 251 9.34 -9.42 14.37
C ARG A 251 10.44 -9.35 15.39
N GLU A 252 11.69 -9.40 14.96
CA GLU A 252 12.84 -9.20 15.86
C GLU A 252 12.82 -7.81 16.51
N SER A 253 12.27 -6.81 15.81
CA SER A 253 12.06 -5.46 16.32
C SER A 253 10.81 -4.82 15.70
N GLY A 254 10.18 -3.90 16.42
CA GLY A 254 9.02 -3.13 15.93
C GLY A 254 7.68 -3.83 16.20
N LYS A 255 6.64 -3.32 15.55
CA LYS A 255 5.28 -3.87 15.64
C LYS A 255 5.15 -5.17 14.85
N PRO A 256 4.23 -6.07 15.23
CA PRO A 256 3.97 -7.29 14.47
C PRO A 256 3.61 -7.01 13.01
N MET A 257 3.99 -7.91 12.12
CA MET A 257 3.52 -7.91 10.74
C MET A 257 2.13 -8.56 10.70
N MET A 258 1.20 -7.89 10.03
CA MET A 258 -0.16 -8.40 9.87
C MET A 258 -0.25 -9.21 8.59
N LEU A 259 -0.59 -10.50 8.68
CA LEU A 259 -0.77 -11.37 7.52
C LEU A 259 -2.18 -11.97 7.55
N PRO A 260 -3.05 -11.63 6.57
CA PRO A 260 -4.39 -12.18 6.51
C PRO A 260 -4.37 -13.67 6.15
N PHE A 261 -5.38 -14.42 6.59
CA PHE A 261 -5.68 -15.72 6.04
C PHE A 261 -6.21 -15.57 4.61
N LEU A 262 -5.80 -16.46 3.71
CA LEU A 262 -6.25 -16.43 2.33
C LEU A 262 -7.02 -17.69 1.94
N LEU A 263 -6.39 -18.86 2.11
CA LEU A 263 -6.93 -20.13 1.62
C LEU A 263 -6.74 -21.26 2.65
N TRP A 264 -7.66 -22.20 2.65
CA TRP A 264 -7.56 -23.47 3.37
C TRP A 264 -7.47 -24.63 2.39
N ASN A 265 -6.45 -25.47 2.51
CA ASN A 265 -6.36 -26.73 1.79
C ASN A 265 -7.04 -27.82 2.64
N THR A 266 -8.19 -28.32 2.15
CA THR A 266 -9.03 -29.29 2.87
C THR A 266 -8.43 -30.70 2.94
N THR A 267 -7.45 -31.01 2.08
CA THR A 267 -6.81 -32.32 2.02
C THR A 267 -5.79 -32.54 3.13
N ASN A 268 -5.06 -31.49 3.49
CA ASN A 268 -3.97 -31.57 4.47
C ASN A 268 -4.06 -30.57 5.62
N ASP A 269 -5.19 -29.85 5.74
CA ASP A 269 -5.46 -28.82 6.75
C ASP A 269 -4.42 -27.68 6.82
N ALA A 270 -3.66 -27.48 5.73
CA ALA A 270 -2.76 -26.35 5.61
C ALA A 270 -3.53 -25.05 5.32
N VAL A 271 -2.99 -23.94 5.79
CA VAL A 271 -3.57 -22.60 5.60
C VAL A 271 -2.56 -21.69 4.93
N MET A 272 -2.98 -21.05 3.84
CA MET A 272 -2.21 -20.03 3.15
C MET A 272 -2.49 -18.66 3.77
N ILE A 273 -1.43 -17.90 4.00
CA ILE A 273 -1.49 -16.51 4.50
C ILE A 273 -0.93 -15.53 3.48
N GLY A 274 -1.17 -14.24 3.69
CA GLY A 274 -0.83 -13.15 2.78
C GLY A 274 0.66 -12.82 2.62
N GLY A 275 1.55 -13.74 2.92
CA GLY A 275 2.99 -13.57 2.73
C GLY A 275 3.79 -14.79 3.15
N PRO A 276 5.08 -14.85 2.79
CA PRO A 276 5.95 -15.95 3.19
C PRO A 276 6.18 -15.97 4.70
N ILE A 277 6.27 -17.17 5.25
CA ILE A 277 6.47 -17.38 6.69
C ILE A 277 7.49 -18.49 6.93
N THR A 278 8.31 -18.30 7.96
CA THR A 278 9.34 -19.26 8.34
C THR A 278 8.90 -20.12 9.52
N GLU A 279 9.36 -21.36 9.54
CA GLU A 279 9.22 -22.24 10.72
C GLU A 279 9.86 -21.58 11.95
N GLY A 280 9.21 -21.75 13.09
CA GLY A 280 9.63 -21.14 14.35
C GLY A 280 9.05 -19.74 14.58
N ALA A 281 8.46 -19.09 13.56
CA ALA A 281 7.83 -17.77 13.72
C ALA A 281 6.76 -17.80 14.82
N LEU A 282 6.76 -16.76 15.64
CA LEU A 282 5.78 -16.57 16.71
C LEU A 282 4.69 -15.61 16.24
N PHE A 283 3.45 -15.86 16.65
CA PHE A 283 2.34 -15.00 16.30
C PHE A 283 1.24 -14.99 17.38
N ARG A 284 0.36 -14.01 17.27
CA ARG A 284 -0.93 -13.96 17.99
C ARG A 284 -2.06 -13.79 16.98
N PHE A 285 -3.25 -14.26 17.36
CA PHE A 285 -4.45 -13.96 16.59
C PHE A 285 -4.88 -12.51 16.78
N SER A 286 -5.68 -11.99 15.86
CA SER A 286 -6.35 -10.71 15.99
C SER A 286 -7.81 -10.88 16.37
N LEU A 287 -8.36 -9.93 17.11
CA LEU A 287 -9.80 -9.74 17.21
C LEU A 287 -10.36 -9.23 15.89
N PRO A 288 -11.66 -9.44 15.59
CA PRO A 288 -12.31 -8.77 14.48
C PRO A 288 -12.20 -7.25 14.64
N PRO A 289 -12.16 -6.49 13.53
CA PRO A 289 -12.09 -5.04 13.62
C PRO A 289 -13.37 -4.47 14.25
N ASP A 290 -13.19 -3.44 15.05
CA ASP A 290 -14.24 -2.60 15.60
C ASP A 290 -14.04 -1.14 15.15
N LEU A 291 -14.91 -0.23 15.58
CA LEU A 291 -14.79 1.19 15.23
C LEU A 291 -13.47 1.84 15.73
N GLU A 292 -12.89 1.31 16.81
CA GLU A 292 -11.64 1.83 17.34
C GLU A 292 -10.47 1.64 16.35
N VAL A 293 -10.57 0.70 15.40
CA VAL A 293 -9.59 0.53 14.32
C VAL A 293 -9.53 1.78 13.45
N ILE A 294 -10.69 2.35 13.12
CA ILE A 294 -10.83 3.59 12.33
C ILE A 294 -10.35 4.79 13.15
N ASP A 295 -10.83 4.91 14.39
CA ASP A 295 -10.44 5.99 15.29
C ASP A 295 -8.92 6.03 15.50
N THR A 296 -8.28 4.86 15.62
CA THR A 296 -6.82 4.75 15.75
C THR A 296 -6.08 5.37 14.56
N VAL A 297 -6.57 5.14 13.33
CA VAL A 297 -5.97 5.72 12.12
C VAL A 297 -6.14 7.23 12.10
N ILE A 298 -7.35 7.73 12.35
CA ILE A 298 -7.68 9.15 12.33
C ILE A 298 -6.89 9.91 13.41
N GLU A 299 -6.82 9.36 14.63
CA GLU A 299 -6.11 9.99 15.75
C GLU A 299 -4.59 10.02 15.53
N SER A 300 -4.03 8.94 14.96
CA SER A 300 -2.62 8.92 14.57
C SER A 300 -2.31 10.00 13.53
N SER A 301 -3.23 10.24 12.61
CA SER A 301 -3.11 11.29 11.59
C SER A 301 -3.18 12.69 12.20
N ARG A 302 -4.12 12.92 13.13
CA ARG A 302 -4.22 14.18 13.89
C ARG A 302 -2.95 14.47 14.68
N THR A 303 -2.41 13.45 15.34
CA THR A 303 -1.16 13.57 16.13
C THR A 303 0.00 14.06 15.27
N ILE A 304 0.18 13.51 14.06
CA ILE A 304 1.23 13.98 13.15
C ILE A 304 0.95 15.40 12.65
N LYS A 305 -0.31 15.70 12.31
CA LYS A 305 -0.69 17.05 11.89
C LYS A 305 -0.40 18.09 12.98
N GLU A 306 -0.70 17.80 14.23
CA GLU A 306 -0.52 18.73 15.33
C GLU A 306 0.95 18.92 15.72
N ASN A 307 1.75 17.85 15.69
CA ASN A 307 3.09 17.84 16.24
C ASN A 307 4.23 17.92 15.22
N GLU A 308 4.01 17.47 13.98
CA GLU A 308 5.09 17.34 13.00
C GLU A 308 4.87 18.18 11.73
N LEU A 309 3.62 18.26 11.23
CA LEU A 309 3.30 18.96 9.99
C LEU A 309 1.92 19.62 10.07
N PRO A 310 1.81 20.82 10.68
CA PRO A 310 0.52 21.47 10.92
C PRO A 310 -0.27 21.82 9.64
N ASP A 311 0.41 21.96 8.52
CA ASP A 311 -0.19 22.21 7.21
C ASP A 311 0.48 21.35 6.15
N ALA A 312 -0.30 20.81 5.21
CA ALA A 312 0.15 20.07 4.06
C ALA A 312 -0.38 20.69 2.76
N ASP A 313 0.24 20.36 1.65
CA ASP A 313 -0.24 20.77 0.33
C ASP A 313 -1.04 19.65 -0.34
N ALA A 314 -0.69 18.38 -0.08
CA ALA A 314 -1.32 17.21 -0.66
C ALA A 314 -1.18 15.97 0.24
N MET A 315 -2.04 14.98 0.01
CA MET A 315 -2.03 13.69 0.70
C MET A 315 -2.03 12.51 -0.29
N LEU A 316 -1.32 11.46 0.08
CA LEU A 316 -1.46 10.13 -0.55
C LEU A 316 -1.79 9.10 0.51
N ILE A 317 -2.67 8.16 0.16
CA ILE A 317 -3.16 7.12 1.08
C ILE A 317 -3.15 5.77 0.35
N PHE A 318 -2.62 4.76 1.02
CA PHE A 318 -2.60 3.37 0.59
C PHE A 318 -3.27 2.54 1.68
N SER A 319 -4.51 2.12 1.47
CA SER A 319 -5.27 1.33 2.43
C SER A 319 -5.32 -0.12 1.97
N CYS A 320 -5.10 -1.07 2.87
CA CYS A 320 -5.13 -2.48 2.51
C CYS A 320 -6.52 -2.93 2.04
N VAL A 321 -6.58 -3.73 0.98
CA VAL A 321 -7.83 -4.41 0.57
C VAL A 321 -8.41 -5.29 1.70
N GLY A 322 -7.55 -5.79 2.59
CA GLY A 322 -7.99 -6.49 3.80
C GLY A 322 -8.83 -5.61 4.73
N ARG A 323 -8.55 -4.30 4.78
CA ARG A 323 -9.38 -3.33 5.51
C ARG A 323 -10.70 -3.08 4.81
N LEU A 324 -10.68 -2.90 3.48
CA LEU A 324 -11.89 -2.75 2.69
C LEU A 324 -12.85 -3.92 2.92
N SER A 325 -12.35 -5.15 2.84
CA SER A 325 -13.16 -6.35 3.06
C SER A 325 -13.64 -6.51 4.50
N SER A 326 -12.77 -6.24 5.48
CA SER A 326 -13.08 -6.47 6.91
C SER A 326 -13.99 -5.38 7.50
N LEU A 327 -13.84 -4.13 7.07
CA LEU A 327 -14.63 -2.99 7.54
C LEU A 327 -15.91 -2.80 6.69
N GLY A 328 -15.95 -3.39 5.48
CA GLY A 328 -17.08 -3.22 4.57
C GLY A 328 -17.38 -1.73 4.29
N PRO A 329 -18.66 -1.29 4.39
CA PRO A 329 -19.02 0.12 4.14
C PRO A 329 -18.29 1.12 5.06
N MET A 330 -17.82 0.68 6.23
CA MET A 330 -17.09 1.54 7.17
C MET A 330 -15.69 1.91 6.70
N SER A 331 -15.14 1.22 5.70
CA SER A 331 -13.84 1.55 5.12
C SER A 331 -13.80 2.96 4.51
N ALA A 332 -14.93 3.42 3.95
CA ALA A 332 -15.06 4.79 3.44
C ALA A 332 -14.96 5.83 4.57
N THR A 333 -15.50 5.54 5.76
CA THR A 333 -15.42 6.46 6.92
C THR A 333 -13.97 6.71 7.35
N GLU A 334 -13.09 5.73 7.20
CA GLU A 334 -11.65 5.90 7.47
C GLU A 334 -11.00 6.88 6.49
N ILE A 335 -11.30 6.73 5.19
CA ILE A 335 -10.79 7.64 4.15
C ILE A 335 -11.35 9.05 4.32
N ASP A 336 -12.65 9.17 4.60
CA ASP A 336 -13.31 10.45 4.87
C ASP A 336 -12.70 11.15 6.11
N GLY A 337 -12.44 10.40 7.18
CA GLY A 337 -11.81 10.94 8.40
C GLY A 337 -10.37 11.45 8.16
N LEU A 338 -9.60 10.79 7.31
CA LEU A 338 -8.28 11.29 6.88
C LEU A 338 -8.43 12.54 6.00
N ALA A 339 -9.38 12.55 5.06
CA ALA A 339 -9.68 13.71 4.22
C ALA A 339 -10.11 14.93 5.06
N GLU A 340 -11.01 14.75 6.01
CA GLU A 340 -11.45 15.81 6.93
C GLU A 340 -10.31 16.32 7.81
N THR A 341 -9.47 15.41 8.32
CA THR A 341 -8.34 15.79 9.17
C THR A 341 -7.41 16.75 8.45
N TRP A 342 -7.07 16.49 7.20
CA TRP A 342 -6.10 17.32 6.47
C TRP A 342 -6.76 18.43 5.65
N ASN A 343 -7.95 18.21 5.13
CA ASN A 343 -8.68 19.14 4.25
C ASN A 343 -7.82 19.63 3.08
N LYS A 344 -7.18 18.68 2.38
CA LYS A 344 -6.26 18.91 1.26
C LYS A 344 -6.60 17.99 0.10
N PRO A 345 -6.25 18.38 -1.15
CA PRO A 345 -6.33 17.46 -2.27
C PRO A 345 -5.60 16.15 -1.96
N MET A 346 -6.26 15.04 -2.22
CA MET A 346 -5.66 13.73 -1.99
C MET A 346 -6.01 12.74 -3.09
N ALA A 347 -5.18 11.71 -3.22
CA ALA A 347 -5.51 10.50 -3.94
C ALA A 347 -4.96 9.28 -3.21
N GLY A 348 -5.55 8.14 -3.49
CA GLY A 348 -5.10 6.87 -2.96
C GLY A 348 -5.81 5.71 -3.60
N PHE A 349 -5.43 4.51 -3.15
CA PHE A 349 -6.05 3.28 -3.61
C PHE A 349 -6.02 2.19 -2.54
N TYR A 350 -6.89 1.19 -2.69
CA TYR A 350 -6.84 -0.02 -1.87
C TYR A 350 -5.76 -0.96 -2.40
N SER A 351 -4.73 -1.18 -1.57
CA SER A 351 -3.48 -1.86 -1.90
C SER A 351 -3.46 -3.32 -1.43
N LEU A 352 -2.62 -4.14 -2.06
CA LEU A 352 -2.40 -5.54 -1.67
C LEU A 352 -1.35 -5.71 -0.54
N GLY A 353 -0.92 -4.62 0.06
CA GLY A 353 0.05 -4.53 1.15
C GLY A 353 0.70 -3.15 1.14
N GLU A 354 1.16 -2.69 2.28
CA GLU A 354 1.56 -1.31 2.51
C GLU A 354 3.02 -1.20 2.95
N PHE A 355 3.68 -0.16 2.47
CA PHE A 355 5.02 0.25 2.88
C PHE A 355 4.91 1.45 3.81
N GLY A 356 5.60 1.40 4.94
CA GLY A 356 5.62 2.54 5.86
C GLY A 356 6.33 2.22 7.18
N LYS A 357 6.54 3.24 7.98
CA LYS A 357 6.99 3.07 9.35
C LYS A 357 5.79 3.04 10.30
N ILE A 358 5.88 2.26 11.36
CA ILE A 358 4.96 2.32 12.49
C ILE A 358 5.76 2.89 13.67
N ASP A 359 5.27 3.96 14.28
CA ASP A 359 5.97 4.72 15.31
C ASP A 359 7.39 5.15 14.82
N ASN A 360 8.41 5.05 15.68
CA ASN A 360 9.80 5.40 15.37
C ASN A 360 10.64 4.23 14.80
N ASN A 361 9.98 3.18 14.30
CA ASN A 361 10.70 2.06 13.68
C ASN A 361 11.13 2.38 12.25
N PRO A 362 12.14 1.69 11.70
CA PRO A 362 12.44 1.76 10.28
C PRO A 362 11.23 1.37 9.43
N PRO A 363 11.14 1.86 8.18
CA PRO A 363 10.10 1.43 7.25
C PRO A 363 10.05 -0.08 7.11
N GLN A 364 8.86 -0.63 7.05
CA GLN A 364 8.58 -2.05 6.93
C GLN A 364 7.42 -2.30 5.97
N PHE A 365 7.27 -3.52 5.49
CA PHE A 365 6.10 -3.95 4.74
C PHE A 365 5.04 -4.47 5.71
N HIS A 366 3.78 -4.17 5.41
CA HIS A 366 2.62 -4.49 6.26
C HIS A 366 1.47 -5.03 5.42
N GLY A 367 0.60 -5.81 6.05
CA GLY A 367 -0.74 -6.09 5.56
C GLY A 367 -1.77 -5.54 6.55
N THR A 368 -3.01 -5.38 6.11
CA THR A 368 -4.13 -4.92 6.96
C THR A 368 -3.85 -3.58 7.67
N THR A 369 -3.12 -2.69 6.98
CA THR A 369 -2.76 -1.34 7.47
C THR A 369 -3.34 -0.26 6.55
N VAL A 370 -3.32 0.97 7.02
CA VAL A 370 -3.36 2.18 6.18
C VAL A 370 -1.99 2.84 6.27
N SER A 371 -1.34 3.03 5.14
CA SER A 371 -0.14 3.84 5.00
C SER A 371 -0.51 5.15 4.32
N TRP A 372 -0.14 6.27 4.89
CA TRP A 372 -0.45 7.57 4.33
C TRP A 372 0.73 8.54 4.47
N VAL A 373 0.76 9.52 3.60
CA VAL A 373 1.79 10.56 3.60
C VAL A 373 1.19 11.92 3.27
N ALA A 374 1.56 12.91 4.05
CA ALA A 374 1.32 14.32 3.81
C ALA A 374 2.58 14.96 3.24
N LEU A 375 2.41 15.76 2.20
CA LEU A 375 3.48 16.44 1.48
C LEU A 375 3.35 17.96 1.65
N LYS A 376 4.47 18.64 1.91
CA LYS A 376 4.53 20.10 2.03
C LYS A 376 5.81 20.63 1.41
N GLU A 377 5.71 21.59 0.49
CA GLU A 377 6.88 22.34 0.03
C GLU A 377 7.37 23.30 1.14
N LYS A 378 8.68 23.31 1.38
CA LYS A 378 9.34 24.14 2.40
C LYS A 378 9.47 25.59 1.99
#